data_92bdee5ad9ff4edec44c7bba4e487736
#
_entry.id   92bdee5ad9ff4edec44c7bba4e487736
#
_cell.length_a   1.000
_cell.length_b   1.000
_cell.length_c   1.000
_cell.angle_alpha   90.00
_cell.angle_beta   90.00
_cell.angle_gamma   90.00
#
_symmetry.space_group_name_H-M   'P 1'
#
loop_
_entity.id
_entity.type
_entity.pdbx_description
1 polymer ?
#
loop_
_entity_poly.entity_id
_entity_poly.type
_entity_poly.pdbx_seq_one_letter_code
_entity_poly.pdbx_strand_id
1 'polypeptide(L)'
;MSKLLDKKKFRLPKNASPSKYKIELHPDLKVKTFDGKVEILLNILEESKSISINVAELEIKTIVLKENSTELNNSISWNIDNDYEIMSINFENPIPIGEYSLIIEFSGVLNDKLRGFYHSSFKDHNGNIQSIATTQFESTDARRAFPCFDEPEYKSVFSVSLVLENELFCVSNAAEKNINNEYLKTKDKTLKKVEFHDTIPMSTYLVAFIIGPFEASKEINVNGTNLRIIYPVGKGIYVILLLSLVNML
;
A
#
# COMPACT_ATOMS: atom_id res chain seq x y z
N MET A 1 19.98 20.07 21.63
CA MET A 1 19.40 21.13 20.80
C MET A 1 18.58 20.49 19.72
N SER A 2 17.24 20.61 19.69
CA SER A 2 16.42 20.14 18.60
C SER A 2 16.74 20.98 17.36
N LYS A 3 17.16 20.32 16.27
CA LYS A 3 17.40 20.95 14.98
C LYS A 3 16.07 21.55 14.50
N LEU A 4 15.99 22.87 14.35
CA LEU A 4 14.80 23.51 13.76
C LEU A 4 14.74 23.09 12.27
N LEU A 5 13.76 22.24 11.93
CA LEU A 5 13.55 21.81 10.56
C LEU A 5 12.89 22.93 9.73
N ASP A 6 13.34 23.12 8.50
CA ASP A 6 12.77 24.10 7.58
C ASP A 6 11.43 23.56 7.03
N LYS A 7 10.32 24.21 7.39
CA LYS A 7 8.97 23.79 6.97
C LYS A 7 8.78 23.73 5.46
N LYS A 8 9.51 24.51 4.67
CA LYS A 8 9.43 24.50 3.20
C LYS A 8 10.02 23.21 2.61
N LYS A 9 10.97 22.59 3.30
CA LYS A 9 11.62 21.36 2.84
C LYS A 9 10.75 20.10 3.00
N PHE A 10 9.63 20.18 3.73
CA PHE A 10 8.66 19.07 3.81
C PHE A 10 7.80 18.93 2.56
N ARG A 11 7.80 19.94 1.67
CA ARG A 11 7.01 19.91 0.44
C ARG A 11 7.82 19.32 -0.70
N LEU A 12 7.18 18.45 -1.47
CA LEU A 12 7.76 17.89 -2.69
C LEU A 12 7.86 18.98 -3.79
N PRO A 13 8.92 18.92 -4.64
CA PRO A 13 8.97 19.71 -5.86
C PRO A 13 7.80 19.39 -6.78
N LYS A 14 7.34 20.39 -7.56
CA LYS A 14 6.18 20.23 -8.46
C LYS A 14 6.58 19.88 -9.91
N ASN A 15 7.79 19.40 -10.12
CA ASN A 15 8.32 18.99 -11.42
C ASN A 15 7.78 17.63 -11.90
N ALA A 16 7.13 16.86 -11.02
CA ALA A 16 6.49 15.59 -11.34
C ALA A 16 5.16 15.44 -10.60
N SER A 17 4.22 14.74 -11.21
CA SER A 17 2.91 14.45 -10.61
C SER A 17 2.49 13.02 -10.90
N PRO A 18 2.03 12.24 -9.89
CA PRO A 18 1.52 10.89 -10.10
C PRO A 18 0.10 10.92 -10.66
N SER A 19 -0.22 9.95 -11.50
CA SER A 19 -1.59 9.72 -12.00
C SER A 19 -2.18 8.40 -11.51
N LYS A 20 -1.33 7.37 -11.36
CA LYS A 20 -1.76 6.05 -10.90
C LYS A 20 -0.64 5.34 -10.15
N TYR A 21 -1.01 4.55 -9.15
CA TYR A 21 -0.16 3.61 -8.44
C TYR A 21 -0.62 2.18 -8.68
N LYS A 22 0.31 1.28 -8.98
CA LYS A 22 0.11 -0.16 -8.90
C LYS A 22 0.98 -0.65 -7.74
N ILE A 23 0.34 -1.08 -6.67
CA ILE A 23 0.99 -1.49 -5.43
C ILE A 23 0.84 -2.99 -5.28
N GLU A 24 1.96 -3.69 -5.11
CA GLU A 24 1.98 -5.11 -4.75
C GLU A 24 2.73 -5.25 -3.43
N LEU A 25 2.09 -5.88 -2.43
CA LEU A 25 2.69 -6.11 -1.12
C LEU A 25 2.58 -7.59 -0.74
N HIS A 26 3.65 -8.10 -0.15
CA HIS A 26 3.77 -9.47 0.32
C HIS A 26 4.18 -9.46 1.81
N PRO A 27 3.22 -9.32 2.75
CA PRO A 27 3.52 -9.40 4.18
C PRO A 27 3.75 -10.83 4.65
N ASP A 28 4.73 -11.01 5.52
CA ASP A 28 4.91 -12.20 6.34
C ASP A 28 4.53 -11.89 7.80
N LEU A 29 3.37 -12.36 8.23
CA LEU A 29 2.85 -12.11 9.58
C LEU A 29 3.65 -12.81 10.68
N LYS A 30 4.44 -13.85 10.35
CA LYS A 30 5.25 -14.60 11.31
C LYS A 30 6.54 -13.86 11.62
N VAL A 31 7.21 -13.38 10.56
CA VAL A 31 8.48 -12.63 10.67
C VAL A 31 8.22 -11.14 10.94
N LYS A 32 7.00 -10.67 10.67
CA LYS A 32 6.56 -9.26 10.81
C LYS A 32 7.34 -8.31 9.88
N THR A 33 7.52 -8.74 8.64
CA THR A 33 8.14 -7.96 7.57
C THR A 33 7.24 -7.99 6.34
N PHE A 34 7.55 -7.17 5.35
CA PHE A 34 6.91 -7.25 4.05
C PHE A 34 7.89 -6.86 2.95
N ASP A 35 7.75 -7.51 1.80
CA ASP A 35 8.31 -7.06 0.54
C ASP A 35 7.25 -6.29 -0.24
N GLY A 36 7.67 -5.33 -1.02
CA GLY A 36 6.77 -4.53 -1.83
C GLY A 36 7.36 -4.10 -3.17
N LYS A 37 6.45 -3.86 -4.09
CA LYS A 37 6.74 -3.25 -5.39
C LYS A 37 5.68 -2.21 -5.67
N VAL A 38 6.10 -1.02 -6.04
CA VAL A 38 5.20 0.03 -6.52
C VAL A 38 5.62 0.46 -7.92
N GLU A 39 4.66 0.55 -8.81
CA GLU A 39 4.78 1.23 -10.10
C GLU A 39 3.95 2.49 -10.05
N ILE A 40 4.59 3.64 -10.23
CA ILE A 40 3.96 4.96 -10.21
C ILE A 40 3.96 5.50 -11.63
N LEU A 41 2.78 5.67 -12.22
CA LEU A 41 2.64 6.38 -13.49
C LEU A 41 2.78 7.87 -13.22
N LEU A 42 3.78 8.49 -13.83
CA LEU A 42 4.18 9.87 -13.60
C LEU A 42 4.00 10.73 -14.84
N ASN A 43 3.59 11.97 -14.62
CA ASN A 43 3.75 13.05 -15.57
C ASN A 43 4.94 13.90 -15.11
N ILE A 44 6.00 13.97 -15.91
CA ILE A 44 7.10 14.93 -15.72
C ILE A 44 6.66 16.24 -16.34
N LEU A 45 6.56 17.28 -15.49
CA LEU A 45 6.00 18.59 -15.86
C LEU A 45 7.06 19.60 -16.24
N GLU A 46 8.31 19.37 -15.81
CA GLU A 46 9.49 20.19 -16.13
C GLU A 46 10.68 19.24 -16.34
N GLU A 47 11.48 19.49 -17.36
CA GLU A 47 12.73 18.74 -17.58
C GLU A 47 13.57 18.76 -16.30
N SER A 48 13.95 17.58 -15.81
CA SER A 48 14.57 17.49 -14.49
C SER A 48 15.60 16.38 -14.39
N LYS A 49 16.64 16.64 -13.59
CA LYS A 49 17.62 15.63 -13.20
C LYS A 49 17.23 14.88 -11.92
N SER A 50 16.13 15.22 -11.30
CA SER A 50 15.70 14.53 -10.08
C SER A 50 14.19 14.51 -9.92
N ILE A 51 13.70 13.45 -9.28
CA ILE A 51 12.32 13.31 -8.79
C ILE A 51 12.39 13.08 -7.30
N SER A 52 11.55 13.78 -6.52
CA SER A 52 11.46 13.56 -5.08
C SER A 52 10.12 12.95 -4.71
N ILE A 53 10.16 11.95 -3.83
CA ILE A 53 8.97 11.28 -3.27
C ILE A 53 9.17 11.04 -1.77
N ASN A 54 8.08 10.80 -1.05
CA ASN A 54 8.17 10.49 0.38
C ASN A 54 8.46 9.00 0.60
N VAL A 55 9.37 8.75 1.54
CA VAL A 55 9.77 7.41 2.00
C VAL A 55 10.17 7.49 3.46
N ALA A 56 9.67 6.58 4.28
CA ALA A 56 10.07 6.45 5.68
C ALA A 56 10.07 4.98 6.13
N GLU A 57 11.08 4.58 6.88
CA GLU A 57 11.20 3.24 7.47
C GLU A 57 11.13 2.09 6.44
N LEU A 58 11.47 2.34 5.17
CA LEU A 58 11.55 1.36 4.09
C LEU A 58 13.00 1.21 3.61
N GLU A 59 13.38 0.00 3.25
CA GLU A 59 14.62 -0.32 2.57
C GLU A 59 14.37 -0.39 1.05
N ILE A 60 14.96 0.51 0.28
CA ILE A 60 14.83 0.55 -1.18
C ILE A 60 15.83 -0.41 -1.80
N LYS A 61 15.34 -1.33 -2.62
CA LYS A 61 16.13 -2.38 -3.28
C LYS A 61 16.51 -1.99 -4.70
N THR A 62 15.54 -1.62 -5.51
CA THR A 62 15.74 -1.27 -6.91
C THR A 62 14.86 -0.09 -7.32
N ILE A 63 15.35 0.73 -8.25
CA ILE A 63 14.58 1.79 -8.90
C ILE A 63 14.80 1.71 -10.40
N VAL A 64 13.71 1.66 -11.16
CA VAL A 64 13.71 1.63 -12.62
C VAL A 64 12.75 2.69 -13.15
N LEU A 65 13.18 3.47 -14.13
CA LEU A 65 12.32 4.39 -14.88
C LEU A 65 12.08 3.85 -16.28
N LYS A 66 10.82 3.84 -16.73
CA LYS A 66 10.43 3.39 -18.06
C LYS A 66 9.66 4.48 -18.80
N GLU A 67 9.89 4.55 -20.10
CA GLU A 67 9.09 5.29 -21.05
C GLU A 67 8.48 4.31 -22.06
N ASN A 68 7.17 4.38 -22.31
CA ASN A 68 6.47 3.47 -23.21
C ASN A 68 6.80 1.98 -22.99
N SER A 69 6.88 1.54 -21.74
CA SER A 69 7.25 0.18 -21.28
C SER A 69 8.73 -0.20 -21.52
N THR A 70 9.54 0.68 -22.09
CA THR A 70 10.98 0.46 -22.29
C THR A 70 11.76 1.11 -21.16
N GLU A 71 12.67 0.35 -20.55
CA GLU A 71 13.56 0.89 -19.51
C GLU A 71 14.51 1.93 -20.14
N LEU A 72 14.59 3.10 -19.48
CA LEU A 72 15.51 4.14 -19.93
C LEU A 72 16.94 3.76 -19.60
N ASN A 73 17.81 3.90 -20.58
CA ASN A 73 19.26 3.77 -20.37
C ASN A 73 19.81 5.04 -19.72
N ASN A 74 19.51 5.19 -18.41
CA ASN A 74 19.93 6.34 -17.62
C ASN A 74 20.37 5.83 -16.24
N SER A 75 21.58 6.20 -15.82
CA SER A 75 22.06 5.81 -14.49
C SER A 75 21.21 6.47 -13.42
N ILE A 76 20.71 5.68 -12.48
CA ILE A 76 19.86 6.13 -11.39
C ILE A 76 20.61 5.97 -10.07
N SER A 77 20.63 7.03 -9.29
CA SER A 77 21.06 7.00 -7.89
C SER A 77 20.00 7.64 -7.00
N TRP A 78 19.98 7.30 -5.72
CA TRP A 78 19.04 7.91 -4.78
C TRP A 78 19.67 8.14 -3.41
N ASN A 79 19.10 9.09 -2.70
CA ASN A 79 19.43 9.37 -1.31
C ASN A 79 18.13 9.68 -0.53
N ILE A 80 18.08 9.29 0.74
CA ILE A 80 16.95 9.54 1.62
C ILE A 80 17.36 10.52 2.70
N ASP A 81 16.64 11.63 2.80
CA ASP A 81 16.72 12.55 3.92
C ASP A 81 15.71 12.10 4.99
N ASN A 82 16.22 11.44 6.03
CA ASN A 82 15.37 10.88 7.09
C ASN A 82 14.73 11.98 7.98
N ASP A 83 15.29 13.19 8.04
CA ASP A 83 14.72 14.29 8.81
C ASP A 83 13.43 14.82 8.15
N TYR A 84 13.35 14.74 6.81
CA TYR A 84 12.20 15.19 6.01
C TYR A 84 11.38 14.03 5.42
N GLU A 85 11.85 12.79 5.57
CA GLU A 85 11.24 11.59 5.00
C GLU A 85 11.04 11.70 3.47
N ILE A 86 12.06 12.23 2.79
CA ILE A 86 12.07 12.45 1.35
C ILE A 86 13.22 11.68 0.72
N MET A 87 12.91 10.92 -0.31
CA MET A 87 13.87 10.29 -1.20
C MET A 87 14.00 11.13 -2.46
N SER A 88 15.23 11.54 -2.78
CA SER A 88 15.59 12.16 -4.05
C SER A 88 16.16 11.09 -4.98
N ILE A 89 15.53 10.89 -6.12
CA ILE A 89 15.94 9.97 -7.19
C ILE A 89 16.62 10.82 -8.25
N ASN A 90 17.93 10.59 -8.48
CA ASN A 90 18.76 11.41 -9.34
C ASN A 90 19.11 10.64 -10.63
N PHE A 91 19.08 11.33 -11.76
CA PHE A 91 19.35 10.82 -13.09
C PHE A 91 20.64 11.44 -13.63
N GLU A 92 21.46 10.65 -14.31
CA GLU A 92 22.67 11.13 -14.97
C GLU A 92 22.32 12.17 -16.06
N ASN A 93 21.34 11.83 -16.90
CA ASN A 93 20.81 12.73 -17.93
C ASN A 93 19.42 13.26 -17.51
N PRO A 94 19.10 14.52 -17.87
CA PRO A 94 17.78 15.08 -17.59
C PRO A 94 16.66 14.23 -18.21
N ILE A 95 15.57 14.07 -17.50
CA ILE A 95 14.36 13.42 -17.99
C ILE A 95 13.47 14.49 -18.62
N PRO A 96 13.12 14.35 -19.92
CA PRO A 96 12.24 15.29 -20.61
C PRO A 96 10.82 15.31 -20.04
N ILE A 97 10.07 16.35 -20.39
CA ILE A 97 8.62 16.41 -20.13
C ILE A 97 7.95 15.25 -20.84
N GLY A 98 7.09 14.49 -20.12
CA GLY A 98 6.42 13.32 -20.68
C GLY A 98 5.82 12.40 -19.62
N GLU A 99 5.28 11.28 -20.09
CA GLU A 99 4.69 10.23 -19.24
C GLU A 99 5.69 9.10 -19.02
N TYR A 100 5.87 8.71 -17.77
CA TYR A 100 6.84 7.69 -17.34
C TYR A 100 6.23 6.73 -16.32
N SER A 101 6.87 5.58 -16.19
CA SER A 101 6.56 4.59 -15.15
C SER A 101 7.79 4.43 -14.25
N LEU A 102 7.66 4.88 -12.99
CA LEU A 102 8.67 4.71 -11.95
C LEU A 102 8.37 3.46 -11.15
N ILE A 103 9.25 2.47 -11.23
CA ILE A 103 9.11 1.18 -10.55
C ILE A 103 10.12 1.12 -9.43
N ILE A 104 9.65 0.82 -8.22
CA ILE A 104 10.48 0.72 -7.02
C ILE A 104 10.17 -0.58 -6.31
N GLU A 105 11.21 -1.38 -6.02
CA GLU A 105 11.13 -2.54 -5.15
C GLU A 105 11.73 -2.20 -3.78
N PHE A 106 11.07 -2.63 -2.75
CA PHE A 106 11.42 -2.26 -1.37
C PHE A 106 11.02 -3.33 -0.37
N SER A 107 11.49 -3.20 0.86
CA SER A 107 10.99 -3.98 2.00
C SER A 107 10.78 -3.10 3.22
N GLY A 108 9.99 -3.60 4.16
CA GLY A 108 9.68 -2.90 5.39
C GLY A 108 9.37 -3.84 6.54
N VAL A 109 9.20 -3.25 7.72
CA VAL A 109 8.85 -3.97 8.95
C VAL A 109 7.41 -3.62 9.34
N LEU A 110 6.60 -4.65 9.62
CA LEU A 110 5.29 -4.49 10.24
C LEU A 110 5.50 -4.10 11.72
N ASN A 111 5.57 -2.80 11.97
CA ASN A 111 5.79 -2.25 13.31
C ASN A 111 4.55 -2.46 14.21
N ASP A 112 4.65 -2.10 15.48
CA ASP A 112 3.56 -2.14 16.48
C ASP A 112 3.11 -0.73 16.94
N LYS A 113 3.44 0.31 16.15
CA LYS A 113 3.22 1.72 16.50
C LYS A 113 1.84 2.24 16.06
N LEU A 114 0.97 1.37 15.52
CA LEU A 114 -0.38 1.70 15.02
C LEU A 114 -0.36 2.80 13.94
N ARG A 115 0.67 2.81 13.10
CA ARG A 115 0.83 3.74 11.98
C ARG A 115 1.55 3.10 10.80
N GLY A 116 1.29 3.57 9.59
CA GLY A 116 1.80 2.98 8.37
C GLY A 116 1.17 1.61 8.12
N PHE A 117 1.94 0.67 7.64
CA PHE A 117 1.56 -0.75 7.53
C PHE A 117 2.13 -1.48 8.75
N TYR A 118 1.25 -1.92 9.66
CA TYR A 118 1.65 -2.36 10.98
C TYR A 118 1.02 -3.70 11.38
N HIS A 119 1.67 -4.38 12.32
CA HIS A 119 1.20 -5.61 12.93
C HIS A 119 0.26 -5.30 14.11
N SER A 120 -0.81 -6.07 14.20
CA SER A 120 -1.67 -6.13 15.38
C SER A 120 -2.04 -7.59 15.66
N SER A 121 -2.71 -7.85 16.77
CA SER A 121 -3.14 -9.20 17.13
C SER A 121 -4.43 -9.19 17.95
N PHE A 122 -5.14 -10.30 17.91
CA PHE A 122 -6.30 -10.55 18.74
C PHE A 122 -6.29 -11.98 19.28
N LYS A 123 -7.10 -12.28 20.31
CA LYS A 123 -7.33 -13.64 20.78
C LYS A 123 -8.56 -14.22 20.10
N ASP A 124 -8.41 -15.41 19.51
CA ASP A 124 -9.54 -16.18 19.00
C ASP A 124 -10.40 -16.75 20.15
N HIS A 125 -11.45 -17.51 19.83
CA HIS A 125 -12.35 -18.10 20.81
C HIS A 125 -11.69 -19.18 21.69
N ASN A 126 -10.56 -19.76 21.26
CA ASN A 126 -9.77 -20.72 22.02
C ASN A 126 -8.69 -20.04 22.88
N GLY A 127 -8.56 -18.71 22.81
CA GLY A 127 -7.53 -17.95 23.50
C GLY A 127 -6.18 -17.89 22.78
N ASN A 128 -6.06 -18.44 21.54
CA ASN A 128 -4.84 -18.36 20.76
C ASN A 128 -4.65 -16.95 20.18
N ILE A 129 -3.41 -16.49 20.17
CA ILE A 129 -3.06 -15.19 19.57
C ILE A 129 -3.04 -15.34 18.05
N GLN A 130 -3.85 -14.52 17.38
CA GLN A 130 -3.93 -14.41 15.93
C GLN A 130 -3.29 -13.10 15.49
N SER A 131 -2.45 -13.17 14.46
CA SER A 131 -1.74 -12.02 13.89
C SER A 131 -2.51 -11.42 12.72
N ILE A 132 -2.49 -10.10 12.62
CA ILE A 132 -3.02 -9.34 11.48
C ILE A 132 -2.02 -8.28 11.05
N ALA A 133 -2.09 -7.89 9.79
CA ALA A 133 -1.44 -6.68 9.28
C ALA A 133 -2.51 -5.72 8.75
N THR A 134 -2.41 -4.46 9.12
CA THR A 134 -3.39 -3.44 8.76
C THR A 134 -2.73 -2.08 8.60
N THR A 135 -3.46 -1.13 8.03
CA THR A 135 -2.94 0.21 7.73
C THR A 135 -3.60 1.30 8.55
N GLN A 136 -2.80 2.33 8.88
CA GLN A 136 -3.24 3.64 9.33
C GLN A 136 -2.31 4.68 8.71
N PHE A 137 -2.80 5.43 7.71
CA PHE A 137 -1.99 6.34 6.90
C PHE A 137 -2.21 7.82 7.17
N GLU A 138 -3.32 8.18 7.80
CA GLU A 138 -3.55 9.58 8.19
C GLU A 138 -2.60 10.00 9.33
N SER A 139 -1.88 11.11 9.17
CA SER A 139 -1.96 12.08 8.08
C SER A 139 -0.94 11.85 6.95
N THR A 140 0.24 11.27 7.23
CA THR A 140 1.40 11.19 6.31
C THR A 140 2.19 9.89 6.52
N ASP A 141 1.51 8.79 6.79
CA ASP A 141 2.14 7.50 7.07
C ASP A 141 2.00 6.47 5.93
N ALA A 142 1.43 6.84 4.76
CA ALA A 142 1.44 6.01 3.56
C ALA A 142 2.88 5.72 3.09
N ARG A 143 3.79 6.68 3.23
CA ARG A 143 5.24 6.59 2.96
C ARG A 143 5.96 5.49 3.73
N ARG A 144 5.35 4.93 4.79
CA ARG A 144 5.87 3.82 5.60
C ARG A 144 5.42 2.45 5.08
N ALA A 145 4.51 2.45 4.11
CA ALA A 145 4.00 1.23 3.47
C ALA A 145 4.48 1.10 2.04
N PHE A 146 4.62 2.21 1.31
CA PHE A 146 5.16 2.26 -0.05
C PHE A 146 5.67 3.66 -0.39
N PRO A 147 6.73 3.79 -1.22
CA PRO A 147 7.20 5.07 -1.73
C PRO A 147 6.09 5.79 -2.50
N CYS A 148 5.84 7.07 -2.19
CA CYS A 148 4.73 7.82 -2.81
C CYS A 148 4.89 9.34 -2.70
N PHE A 149 4.06 10.07 -3.45
CA PHE A 149 3.84 11.50 -3.27
C PHE A 149 2.80 11.68 -2.15
N ASP A 150 3.27 11.70 -0.90
CA ASP A 150 2.40 11.63 0.29
C ASP A 150 1.93 13.01 0.75
N GLU A 151 1.35 13.75 -0.18
CA GLU A 151 0.68 15.03 0.07
C GLU A 151 -0.76 14.96 -0.49
N PRO A 152 -1.77 15.52 0.22
CA PRO A 152 -3.18 15.39 -0.15
C PRO A 152 -3.55 15.91 -1.55
N GLU A 153 -2.75 16.81 -2.11
CA GLU A 153 -2.97 17.39 -3.45
C GLU A 153 -2.67 16.39 -4.58
N TYR A 154 -1.81 15.39 -4.37
CA TYR A 154 -1.45 14.39 -5.37
C TYR A 154 -2.45 13.24 -5.40
N LYS A 155 -3.70 13.56 -5.78
CA LYS A 155 -4.73 12.52 -5.93
C LYS A 155 -4.43 11.63 -7.12
N SER A 156 -4.51 10.33 -6.91
CA SER A 156 -4.19 9.31 -7.91
C SER A 156 -5.14 8.13 -7.83
N VAL A 157 -5.18 7.32 -8.86
CA VAL A 157 -5.85 6.03 -8.87
C VAL A 157 -4.93 4.98 -8.25
N PHE A 158 -5.46 4.11 -7.40
CA PHE A 158 -4.69 3.03 -6.77
C PHE A 158 -5.21 1.66 -7.20
N SER A 159 -4.31 0.83 -7.75
CA SER A 159 -4.50 -0.60 -7.97
C SER A 159 -3.70 -1.33 -6.91
N VAL A 160 -4.37 -1.99 -5.98
CA VAL A 160 -3.71 -2.75 -4.90
C VAL A 160 -3.73 -4.23 -5.23
N SER A 161 -2.62 -4.90 -4.99
CA SER A 161 -2.48 -6.36 -5.03
C SER A 161 -1.81 -6.84 -3.75
N LEU A 162 -2.33 -7.90 -3.15
CA LEU A 162 -1.80 -8.47 -1.93
C LEU A 162 -1.44 -9.94 -2.16
N VAL A 163 -0.21 -10.31 -1.81
CA VAL A 163 0.29 -11.69 -1.87
C VAL A 163 0.34 -12.22 -0.43
N LEU A 164 -0.39 -13.29 -0.15
CA LEU A 164 -0.58 -13.80 1.21
C LEU A 164 -0.75 -15.32 1.25
N GLU A 165 -0.60 -15.92 2.44
CA GLU A 165 -0.90 -17.35 2.65
C GLU A 165 -2.38 -17.62 2.32
N ASN A 166 -2.69 -18.80 1.76
CA ASN A 166 -4.02 -19.14 1.24
C ASN A 166 -5.12 -19.05 2.30
N GLU A 167 -4.80 -19.35 3.54
CA GLU A 167 -5.73 -19.36 4.66
C GLU A 167 -6.12 -17.95 5.14
N LEU A 168 -5.33 -16.95 4.79
CA LEU A 168 -5.58 -15.57 5.21
C LEU A 168 -6.60 -14.89 4.30
N PHE A 169 -7.36 -14.00 4.88
CA PHE A 169 -8.30 -13.11 4.20
C PHE A 169 -7.71 -11.71 4.06
N CYS A 170 -8.12 -10.97 3.04
CA CYS A 170 -7.74 -9.57 2.90
C CYS A 170 -8.86 -8.74 2.28
N VAL A 171 -8.85 -7.45 2.59
CA VAL A 171 -9.70 -6.43 1.95
C VAL A 171 -8.89 -5.17 1.69
N SER A 172 -9.36 -4.37 0.74
CA SER A 172 -8.81 -3.05 0.41
C SER A 172 -9.95 -2.07 0.09
N ASN A 173 -9.62 -0.88 -0.44
CA ASN A 173 -10.60 0.17 -0.77
C ASN A 173 -11.61 -0.22 -1.86
N ALA A 174 -11.31 -1.22 -2.68
CA ALA A 174 -12.17 -1.68 -3.78
C ALA A 174 -12.47 -3.17 -3.66
N ALA A 175 -13.45 -3.66 -4.41
CA ALA A 175 -13.76 -5.09 -4.47
C ALA A 175 -12.64 -5.90 -5.11
N GLU A 176 -12.56 -7.19 -4.78
CA GLU A 176 -11.64 -8.12 -5.41
C GLU A 176 -11.98 -8.23 -6.92
N LYS A 177 -10.94 -8.12 -7.75
CA LYS A 177 -11.03 -8.25 -9.21
C LYS A 177 -10.63 -9.64 -9.66
N ASN A 178 -9.56 -10.18 -9.09
CA ASN A 178 -8.99 -11.47 -9.43
C ASN A 178 -8.31 -12.10 -8.21
N ILE A 179 -8.43 -13.43 -8.08
CA ILE A 179 -7.77 -14.21 -7.04
C ILE A 179 -7.03 -15.37 -7.70
N ASN A 180 -5.70 -15.36 -7.64
CA ASN A 180 -4.87 -16.47 -8.05
C ASN A 180 -4.41 -17.24 -6.81
N ASN A 181 -5.08 -18.36 -6.51
CA ASN A 181 -4.84 -19.19 -5.32
C ASN A 181 -3.53 -20.00 -5.37
N GLU A 182 -2.87 -20.07 -6.50
CA GLU A 182 -1.60 -20.77 -6.69
C GLU A 182 -0.53 -19.84 -7.28
N TYR A 183 -0.51 -18.58 -6.83
CA TYR A 183 0.40 -17.57 -7.35
C TYR A 183 1.87 -17.96 -7.14
N LEU A 184 2.21 -18.48 -5.97
CA LEU A 184 3.52 -19.02 -5.64
C LEU A 184 3.38 -20.26 -4.77
N LYS A 185 3.95 -21.37 -5.23
CA LYS A 185 3.96 -22.64 -4.51
C LYS A 185 5.37 -23.06 -4.18
N THR A 186 5.66 -23.20 -2.88
CA THR A 186 6.92 -23.75 -2.36
C THR A 186 6.63 -25.09 -1.67
N LYS A 187 7.67 -25.77 -1.15
CA LYS A 187 7.46 -27.00 -0.37
C LYS A 187 6.62 -26.78 0.88
N ASP A 188 6.75 -25.58 1.50
CA ASP A 188 6.20 -25.29 2.83
C ASP A 188 5.01 -24.32 2.80
N LYS A 189 4.78 -23.60 1.70
CA LYS A 189 3.75 -22.57 1.58
C LYS A 189 3.12 -22.57 0.19
N THR A 190 1.82 -22.34 0.14
CA THR A 190 1.12 -21.92 -1.07
C THR A 190 0.59 -20.51 -0.83
N LEU A 191 0.96 -19.59 -1.70
CA LEU A 191 0.53 -18.20 -1.64
C LEU A 191 -0.50 -17.93 -2.71
N LYS A 192 -1.49 -17.11 -2.37
CA LYS A 192 -2.41 -16.53 -3.33
C LYS A 192 -2.07 -15.06 -3.57
N LYS A 193 -2.43 -14.57 -4.74
CA LYS A 193 -2.44 -13.14 -5.06
C LYS A 193 -3.88 -12.69 -5.23
N VAL A 194 -4.27 -11.68 -4.48
CA VAL A 194 -5.56 -11.01 -4.59
C VAL A 194 -5.35 -9.64 -5.20
N GLU A 195 -5.97 -9.41 -6.35
CA GLU A 195 -5.94 -8.13 -7.05
C GLU A 195 -7.29 -7.43 -6.86
N PHE A 196 -7.25 -6.15 -6.49
CA PHE A 196 -8.43 -5.32 -6.31
C PHE A 196 -8.70 -4.46 -7.54
N HIS A 197 -9.95 -4.06 -7.73
CA HIS A 197 -10.29 -3.06 -8.73
C HIS A 197 -9.63 -1.71 -8.42
N ASP A 198 -9.44 -0.91 -9.46
CA ASP A 198 -8.92 0.45 -9.33
C ASP A 198 -9.85 1.28 -8.45
N THR A 199 -9.25 2.13 -7.61
CA THR A 199 -10.01 3.11 -6.83
C THR A 199 -10.45 4.28 -7.72
N ILE A 200 -11.34 5.12 -7.21
CA ILE A 200 -11.48 6.50 -7.70
C ILE A 200 -10.20 7.28 -7.38
N PRO A 201 -9.93 8.41 -8.06
CA PRO A 201 -8.82 9.29 -7.69
C PRO A 201 -8.95 9.78 -6.25
N MET A 202 -7.98 9.44 -5.41
CA MET A 202 -7.98 9.79 -3.99
C MET A 202 -6.55 10.07 -3.48
N SER A 203 -6.45 10.69 -2.30
CA SER A 203 -5.17 10.96 -1.65
C SER A 203 -4.58 9.68 -1.03
N THR A 204 -3.27 9.61 -0.89
CA THR A 204 -2.52 8.47 -0.34
C THR A 204 -3.00 8.03 1.04
N TYR A 205 -3.31 8.98 1.94
CA TYR A 205 -3.74 8.68 3.31
C TYR A 205 -5.08 7.93 3.41
N LEU A 206 -5.86 7.86 2.31
CA LEU A 206 -7.12 7.11 2.23
C LEU A 206 -6.93 5.67 1.78
N VAL A 207 -5.74 5.29 1.30
CA VAL A 207 -5.44 3.91 0.93
C VAL A 207 -5.45 3.05 2.19
N ALA A 208 -6.19 1.94 2.14
CA ALA A 208 -6.31 1.03 3.27
C ALA A 208 -6.34 -0.42 2.80
N PHE A 209 -5.74 -1.29 3.60
CA PHE A 209 -5.87 -2.74 3.46
C PHE A 209 -5.64 -3.43 4.80
N ILE A 210 -6.27 -4.60 4.94
CA ILE A 210 -6.11 -5.45 6.12
C ILE A 210 -5.93 -6.91 5.67
N ILE A 211 -5.07 -7.64 6.36
CA ILE A 211 -4.75 -9.04 6.09
C ILE A 211 -4.76 -9.79 7.42
N GLY A 212 -5.42 -10.94 7.45
CA GLY A 212 -5.46 -11.77 8.66
C GLY A 212 -6.43 -12.94 8.56
N PRO A 213 -6.59 -13.70 9.63
CA PRO A 213 -7.56 -14.78 9.75
C PRO A 213 -8.98 -14.21 9.99
N PHE A 214 -9.61 -13.76 8.91
CA PHE A 214 -10.96 -13.21 8.92
C PHE A 214 -11.93 -14.12 8.19
N GLU A 215 -13.20 -13.94 8.48
CA GLU A 215 -14.36 -14.51 7.79
C GLU A 215 -15.26 -13.39 7.29
N ALA A 216 -16.05 -13.69 6.28
CA ALA A 216 -17.05 -12.77 5.75
C ALA A 216 -18.46 -13.31 6.02
N SER A 217 -19.40 -12.44 6.39
CA SER A 217 -20.82 -12.78 6.41
C SER A 217 -21.32 -13.08 5.00
N LYS A 218 -22.51 -13.66 4.91
CA LYS A 218 -23.27 -13.64 3.66
C LYS A 218 -23.49 -12.20 3.23
N GLU A 219 -23.46 -11.99 1.95
CA GLU A 219 -23.77 -10.69 1.34
C GLU A 219 -25.29 -10.45 1.39
N ILE A 220 -25.68 -9.26 1.76
CA ILE A 220 -27.06 -8.80 1.73
C ILE A 220 -27.17 -7.57 0.85
N ASN A 221 -28.23 -7.44 0.08
CA ASN A 221 -28.48 -6.26 -0.75
C ASN A 221 -29.44 -5.30 -0.02
N VAL A 222 -28.97 -4.08 0.21
CA VAL A 222 -29.77 -3.01 0.83
C VAL A 222 -29.85 -1.85 -0.16
N ASN A 223 -31.02 -1.59 -0.70
CA ASN A 223 -31.27 -0.51 -1.64
C ASN A 223 -30.29 -0.49 -2.85
N GLY A 224 -29.96 -1.67 -3.40
CA GLY A 224 -29.05 -1.81 -4.54
C GLY A 224 -27.57 -1.86 -4.17
N THR A 225 -27.23 -1.73 -2.89
CA THR A 225 -25.84 -1.83 -2.39
C THR A 225 -25.65 -3.18 -1.71
N ASN A 226 -24.61 -3.90 -2.13
CA ASN A 226 -24.22 -5.14 -1.50
C ASN A 226 -23.37 -4.87 -0.26
N LEU A 227 -23.79 -5.42 0.87
CA LEU A 227 -23.15 -5.29 2.17
C LEU A 227 -22.70 -6.64 2.69
N ARG A 228 -21.51 -6.70 3.24
CA ARG A 228 -21.00 -7.84 4.00
C ARG A 228 -20.20 -7.35 5.20
N ILE A 229 -20.16 -8.13 6.25
CA ILE A 229 -19.39 -7.86 7.46
C ILE A 229 -18.18 -8.77 7.45
N ILE A 230 -16.98 -8.20 7.58
CA ILE A 230 -15.73 -8.94 7.76
C ILE A 230 -15.41 -8.94 9.25
N TYR A 231 -15.12 -10.12 9.79
CA TYR A 231 -14.91 -10.29 11.23
C TYR A 231 -13.81 -11.33 11.50
N PRO A 232 -13.15 -11.26 12.68
CA PRO A 232 -12.17 -12.25 13.09
C PRO A 232 -12.77 -13.66 13.18
N VAL A 233 -12.02 -14.66 12.76
CA VAL A 233 -12.43 -16.09 12.86
C VAL A 233 -12.92 -16.42 14.26
N GLY A 234 -14.09 -17.09 14.34
CA GLY A 234 -14.74 -17.47 15.59
C GLY A 234 -15.55 -16.37 16.28
N LYS A 235 -15.70 -15.18 15.68
CA LYS A 235 -16.51 -14.07 16.21
C LYS A 235 -17.88 -13.91 15.52
N GLY A 236 -18.30 -14.89 14.72
CA GLY A 236 -19.54 -14.82 13.89
C GLY A 236 -20.83 -14.58 14.68
N ILE A 237 -20.90 -14.93 15.97
CA ILE A 237 -22.09 -14.68 16.78
C ILE A 237 -22.47 -13.19 16.88
N TYR A 238 -21.47 -12.29 16.86
CA TYR A 238 -21.69 -10.84 16.89
C TYR A 238 -22.24 -10.31 15.55
N VAL A 239 -21.96 -11.02 14.46
CA VAL A 239 -22.42 -10.66 13.11
C VAL A 239 -23.92 -10.81 12.96
N ILE A 240 -24.50 -11.85 13.57
CA ILE A 240 -25.95 -12.10 13.55
C ILE A 240 -26.70 -10.91 14.17
N LEU A 241 -26.19 -10.38 15.27
CA LEU A 241 -26.77 -9.19 15.93
C LEU A 241 -26.67 -7.94 15.05
N LEU A 242 -25.52 -7.72 14.39
CA LEU A 242 -25.32 -6.58 13.49
C LEU A 242 -26.24 -6.67 12.26
N LEU A 243 -26.34 -7.85 11.63
CA LEU A 243 -27.21 -8.06 10.47
C LEU A 243 -28.69 -7.90 10.82
N SER A 244 -29.12 -8.26 12.03
CA SER A 244 -30.50 -8.04 12.49
C SER A 244 -30.84 -6.55 12.61
N LEU A 245 -29.87 -5.71 13.00
CA LEU A 245 -30.04 -4.25 13.05
C LEU A 245 -30.13 -3.62 11.65
N VAL A 246 -29.33 -4.11 10.70
CA VAL A 246 -29.36 -3.64 9.30
C VAL A 246 -30.70 -3.98 8.61
N ASN A 247 -31.31 -5.11 8.94
CA ASN A 247 -32.64 -5.48 8.42
C ASN A 247 -33.80 -4.66 9.02
N MET A 248 -33.55 -3.81 10.01
CA MET A 248 -34.51 -2.89 10.60
C MET A 248 -34.47 -1.48 9.99
N LEU A 249 -33.50 -1.20 9.12
CA LEU A 249 -33.34 0.06 8.37
C LEU A 249 -33.92 -0.06 6.95
#